data_840cad5229e12368b2d587188d2c9f0b
#
_entry.id   840cad5229e12368b2d587188d2c9f0b
#
_cell.length_a   1.000
_cell.length_b   1.000
_cell.length_c   1.000
_cell.angle_alpha   90.00
_cell.angle_beta   90.00
_cell.angle_gamma   90.00
#
_symmetry.space_group_name_H-M   'P 1'
#
loop_
_entity.id
_entity.type
_entity.pdbx_description
1 polymer ?
#
loop_
_entity_poly.entity_id
_entity_poly.type
_entity_poly.pdbx_seq_one_letter_code
_entity_poly.pdbx_strand_id
1 'polypeptide(L)'
;MKTSRKSKIQIGLLLLPGLLVFGIFTIYPILKLFIMSFFEWDFGSMLSHRFIGLENYKEVLGDEYFRTVFINSLVYTLVTVPGQMLAGFLVALLLNQITRFKVGYRVLYYLPVITSWVVASLIFKYVFNTEGLLNYFLMNIVHITSANVRWLDTRWGGMTVAMLLGIWKHRCTRGTNKIK
;
A
#
# COMPACT_ATOMS: atom_id res chain seq x y z
N MET A 1 -26.57 16.41 23.16
CA MET A 1 -27.44 17.09 22.19
C MET A 1 -28.37 16.06 21.56
N LYS A 2 -29.70 16.11 21.86
CA LYS A 2 -30.69 15.26 21.19
C LYS A 2 -30.94 15.83 19.80
N THR A 3 -30.42 15.17 18.75
CA THR A 3 -30.71 15.52 17.37
C THR A 3 -32.21 15.35 17.10
N SER A 4 -32.91 16.43 16.69
CA SER A 4 -34.32 16.40 16.35
C SER A 4 -34.58 15.41 15.20
N ARG A 5 -35.76 14.76 15.20
CA ARG A 5 -36.17 13.82 14.13
C ARG A 5 -36.07 14.44 12.72
N LYS A 6 -36.40 15.74 12.60
CA LYS A 6 -36.22 16.50 11.34
C LYS A 6 -34.76 16.59 10.88
N SER A 7 -33.83 16.79 11.80
CA SER A 7 -32.38 16.83 11.48
C SER A 7 -31.87 15.49 10.98
N LYS A 8 -32.36 14.37 11.50
CA LYS A 8 -31.97 13.02 11.03
C LYS A 8 -32.45 12.75 9.60
N ILE A 9 -33.66 13.19 9.26
CA ILE A 9 -34.22 13.04 7.91
C ILE A 9 -33.43 13.90 6.92
N GLN A 10 -33.10 15.13 7.27
CA GLN A 10 -32.30 16.02 6.42
C GLN A 10 -30.91 15.45 6.17
N ILE A 11 -30.25 14.91 7.21
CA ILE A 11 -28.94 14.23 7.06
C ILE A 11 -29.05 12.99 6.15
N GLY A 12 -30.12 12.19 6.33
CA GLY A 12 -30.38 11.02 5.48
C GLY A 12 -30.56 11.39 4.01
N LEU A 13 -31.33 12.44 3.72
CA LEU A 13 -31.58 12.94 2.37
C LEU A 13 -30.27 13.47 1.71
N LEU A 14 -29.45 14.18 2.48
CA LEU A 14 -28.15 14.67 1.99
C LEU A 14 -27.14 13.54 1.70
N LEU A 15 -27.18 12.45 2.47
CA LEU A 15 -26.32 11.30 2.28
C LEU A 15 -26.81 10.35 1.18
N LEU A 16 -28.10 10.39 0.86
CA LEU A 16 -28.76 9.44 -0.03
C LEU A 16 -28.10 9.33 -1.42
N PRO A 17 -27.77 10.44 -2.15
CA PRO A 17 -27.11 10.32 -3.45
C PRO A 17 -25.75 9.66 -3.36
N GLY A 18 -24.94 9.97 -2.33
CA GLY A 18 -23.65 9.31 -2.10
C GLY A 18 -23.80 7.82 -1.76
N LEU A 19 -24.78 7.48 -0.92
CA LEU A 19 -25.07 6.09 -0.55
C LEU A 19 -25.59 5.28 -1.74
N LEU A 20 -26.38 5.87 -2.64
CA LEU A 20 -26.85 5.21 -3.86
C LEU A 20 -25.67 4.88 -4.79
N VAL A 21 -24.80 5.86 -5.05
CA VAL A 21 -23.60 5.63 -5.88
C VAL A 21 -22.71 4.56 -5.25
N PHE A 22 -22.47 4.64 -3.95
CA PHE A 22 -21.68 3.64 -3.23
C PHE A 22 -22.33 2.25 -3.27
N GLY A 23 -23.66 2.17 -3.08
CA GLY A 23 -24.41 0.93 -3.15
C GLY A 23 -24.32 0.26 -4.53
N ILE A 24 -24.52 1.02 -5.60
CA ILE A 24 -24.53 0.51 -6.97
C ILE A 24 -23.11 0.16 -7.45
N PHE A 25 -22.14 1.02 -7.22
CA PHE A 25 -20.81 0.86 -7.80
C PHE A 25 -19.81 0.13 -6.89
N THR A 26 -20.10 -0.01 -5.61
CA THR A 26 -19.21 -0.71 -4.67
C THR A 26 -19.87 -1.94 -4.08
N ILE A 27 -21.01 -1.80 -3.43
CA ILE A 27 -21.65 -2.92 -2.71
C ILE A 27 -22.18 -3.98 -3.68
N TYR A 28 -22.91 -3.56 -4.71
CA TYR A 28 -23.48 -4.51 -5.68
C TYR A 28 -22.42 -5.37 -6.39
N PRO A 29 -21.30 -4.81 -6.96
CA PRO A 29 -20.25 -5.63 -7.54
C PRO A 29 -19.57 -6.58 -6.53
N ILE A 30 -19.36 -6.16 -5.30
CA ILE A 30 -18.78 -7.02 -4.25
C ILE A 30 -19.70 -8.20 -3.96
N LEU A 31 -20.99 -7.96 -3.75
CA LEU A 31 -21.97 -9.04 -3.52
C LEU A 31 -22.07 -9.96 -4.72
N LYS A 32 -22.07 -9.42 -5.93
CA LYS A 32 -22.08 -10.21 -7.16
C LYS A 32 -20.83 -11.09 -7.28
N LEU A 33 -19.64 -10.55 -7.06
CA LEU A 33 -18.39 -11.32 -7.04
C LEU A 33 -18.42 -12.43 -5.99
N PHE A 34 -18.94 -12.15 -4.81
CA PHE A 34 -19.08 -13.16 -3.75
C PHE A 34 -20.01 -14.31 -4.18
N ILE A 35 -21.14 -14.00 -4.82
CA ILE A 35 -22.04 -15.03 -5.36
C ILE A 35 -21.34 -15.78 -6.48
N MET A 36 -20.70 -15.08 -7.43
CA MET A 36 -19.99 -15.69 -8.56
C MET A 36 -18.89 -16.65 -8.12
N SER A 37 -18.26 -16.44 -6.96
CA SER A 37 -17.20 -17.31 -6.45
C SER A 37 -17.64 -18.76 -6.17
N PHE A 38 -18.94 -19.01 -6.05
CA PHE A 38 -19.51 -20.35 -5.88
C PHE A 38 -19.93 -21.03 -7.21
N PHE A 39 -19.77 -20.33 -8.33
CA PHE A 39 -20.14 -20.81 -9.65
C PHE A 39 -18.92 -20.92 -10.54
N GLU A 40 -18.95 -21.87 -11.46
CA GLU A 40 -18.05 -21.93 -12.60
C GLU A 40 -18.49 -20.89 -13.62
N TRP A 41 -17.66 -19.87 -13.84
CA TRP A 41 -17.91 -18.80 -14.81
C TRP A 41 -16.97 -18.97 -16.00
N ASP A 42 -17.54 -19.31 -17.15
CA ASP A 42 -16.81 -19.25 -18.42
C ASP A 42 -17.17 -17.94 -19.14
N PHE A 43 -16.16 -17.11 -19.38
CA PHE A 43 -16.33 -15.84 -20.10
C PHE A 43 -16.68 -16.05 -21.59
N GLY A 44 -16.51 -17.28 -22.11
CA GLY A 44 -16.82 -17.62 -23.50
C GLY A 44 -18.26 -18.10 -23.74
N SER A 45 -18.95 -18.58 -22.71
CA SER A 45 -20.32 -19.04 -22.79
C SER A 45 -21.25 -18.25 -21.89
N MET A 46 -22.04 -17.35 -22.47
CA MET A 46 -23.01 -16.50 -21.72
C MET A 46 -24.12 -17.31 -21.00
N LEU A 47 -24.16 -18.63 -21.09
CA LEU A 47 -25.34 -19.44 -20.76
C LEU A 47 -25.15 -20.58 -19.75
N SER A 48 -23.96 -20.89 -19.29
CA SER A 48 -23.77 -22.02 -18.35
C SER A 48 -23.03 -21.60 -17.08
N HIS A 49 -23.77 -21.14 -16.11
CA HIS A 49 -23.27 -20.93 -14.76
C HIS A 49 -23.57 -22.18 -13.95
N ARG A 50 -22.59 -23.06 -13.82
CA ARG A 50 -22.71 -24.27 -13.01
C ARG A 50 -22.36 -23.94 -11.56
N PHE A 51 -23.23 -24.28 -10.62
CA PHE A 51 -22.90 -24.18 -9.21
C PHE A 51 -21.91 -25.28 -8.83
N ILE A 52 -20.72 -24.89 -8.38
CA ILE A 52 -19.61 -25.75 -7.98
C ILE A 52 -19.25 -25.66 -6.50
N GLY A 53 -19.99 -24.86 -5.73
CA GLY A 53 -19.76 -24.69 -4.30
C GLY A 53 -18.39 -24.10 -3.99
N LEU A 54 -17.55 -24.81 -3.23
CA LEU A 54 -16.24 -24.33 -2.77
C LEU A 54 -15.06 -24.81 -3.65
N GLU A 55 -15.32 -25.30 -4.84
CA GLU A 55 -14.28 -25.90 -5.71
C GLU A 55 -13.26 -24.83 -6.14
N ASN A 56 -13.72 -23.63 -6.53
CA ASN A 56 -12.84 -22.47 -6.81
C ASN A 56 -11.90 -22.17 -5.65
N TYR A 57 -12.39 -22.23 -4.40
CA TYR A 57 -11.57 -21.97 -3.23
C TYR A 57 -10.52 -23.04 -2.99
N LYS A 58 -10.85 -24.31 -3.24
CA LYS A 58 -9.89 -25.42 -3.13
C LYS A 58 -8.80 -25.30 -4.17
N GLU A 59 -9.16 -24.97 -5.41
CA GLU A 59 -8.22 -24.76 -6.50
C GLU A 59 -7.25 -23.63 -6.17
N VAL A 60 -7.75 -22.46 -5.78
CA VAL A 60 -6.94 -21.30 -5.42
C VAL A 60 -6.02 -21.58 -4.22
N LEU A 61 -6.51 -22.26 -3.18
CA LEU A 61 -5.70 -22.60 -2.01
C LEU A 61 -4.67 -23.70 -2.31
N GLY A 62 -4.92 -24.55 -3.31
CA GLY A 62 -3.98 -25.55 -3.80
C GLY A 62 -2.92 -25.01 -4.76
N ASP A 63 -3.13 -23.82 -5.31
CA ASP A 63 -2.21 -23.19 -6.26
C ASP A 63 -0.93 -22.68 -5.55
N GLU A 64 0.21 -23.18 -6.01
CA GLU A 64 1.53 -22.79 -5.49
C GLU A 64 1.83 -21.29 -5.73
N TYR A 65 1.38 -20.77 -6.87
CA TYR A 65 1.53 -19.35 -7.19
C TYR A 65 0.72 -18.48 -6.23
N PHE A 66 -0.54 -18.82 -5.96
CA PHE A 66 -1.38 -18.13 -4.98
C PHE A 66 -0.73 -18.13 -3.59
N ARG A 67 -0.26 -19.29 -3.13
CA ARG A 67 0.44 -19.42 -1.83
C ARG A 67 1.65 -18.50 -1.76
N THR A 68 2.43 -18.45 -2.83
CA THR A 68 3.62 -17.57 -2.90
C THR A 68 3.24 -16.09 -2.81
N VAL A 69 2.22 -15.66 -3.57
CA VAL A 69 1.72 -14.28 -3.57
C VAL A 69 1.13 -13.91 -2.20
N PHE A 70 0.38 -14.82 -1.60
CA PHE A 70 -0.21 -14.62 -0.27
C PHE A 70 0.87 -14.41 0.81
N ILE A 71 1.90 -15.26 0.83
CA ILE A 71 3.03 -15.12 1.77
C ILE A 71 3.76 -13.80 1.54
N ASN A 72 4.00 -13.43 0.28
CA ASN A 72 4.63 -12.15 -0.04
C ASN A 72 3.83 -10.96 0.48
N SER A 73 2.52 -10.96 0.28
CA SER A 73 1.61 -9.91 0.73
C SER A 73 1.58 -9.82 2.26
N LEU A 74 1.58 -10.97 2.92
CA LEU A 74 1.60 -11.04 4.38
C LEU A 74 2.91 -10.46 4.94
N VAL A 75 4.05 -10.90 4.43
CA VAL A 75 5.38 -10.41 4.86
C VAL A 75 5.52 -8.92 4.55
N TYR A 76 5.12 -8.49 3.35
CA TYR A 76 5.11 -7.08 2.98
C TYR A 76 4.33 -6.23 3.99
N THR A 77 3.12 -6.65 4.33
CA THR A 77 2.24 -5.92 5.26
C THR A 77 2.81 -5.90 6.67
N LEU A 78 3.27 -7.05 7.18
CA LEU A 78 3.81 -7.17 8.53
C LEU A 78 5.10 -6.37 8.74
N VAL A 79 5.88 -6.16 7.70
CA VAL A 79 7.11 -5.34 7.79
C VAL A 79 6.82 -3.87 7.51
N THR A 80 6.02 -3.59 6.46
CA THR A 80 5.81 -2.22 5.99
C THR A 80 4.95 -1.41 6.94
N VAL A 81 3.88 -1.99 7.50
CA VAL A 81 2.97 -1.25 8.38
C VAL A 81 3.65 -0.84 9.70
N PRO A 82 4.28 -1.76 10.47
CA PRO A 82 5.03 -1.35 11.66
C PRO A 82 6.21 -0.43 11.32
N GLY A 83 6.92 -0.70 10.21
CA GLY A 83 8.02 0.15 9.75
C GLY A 83 7.60 1.60 9.47
N GLN A 84 6.48 1.80 8.81
CA GLN A 84 5.90 3.13 8.58
C GLN A 84 5.50 3.83 9.88
N MET A 85 4.87 3.09 10.80
CA MET A 85 4.46 3.63 12.10
C MET A 85 5.67 4.05 12.93
N LEU A 86 6.69 3.21 13.02
CA LEU A 86 7.93 3.50 13.74
C LEU A 86 8.69 4.68 13.10
N ALA A 87 8.87 4.66 11.79
CA ALA A 87 9.54 5.75 11.08
C ALA A 87 8.79 7.09 11.25
N GLY A 88 7.46 7.06 11.14
CA GLY A 88 6.62 8.25 11.36
C GLY A 88 6.70 8.77 12.79
N PHE A 89 6.69 7.88 13.78
CA PHE A 89 6.82 8.22 15.19
C PHE A 89 8.18 8.84 15.49
N LEU A 90 9.28 8.22 15.05
CA LEU A 90 10.63 8.75 15.24
C LEU A 90 10.82 10.13 14.61
N VAL A 91 10.34 10.31 13.36
CA VAL A 91 10.41 11.62 12.71
C VAL A 91 9.57 12.67 13.44
N ALA A 92 8.38 12.30 13.95
CA ALA A 92 7.56 13.21 14.74
C ALA A 92 8.24 13.66 16.03
N LEU A 93 8.93 12.74 16.73
CA LEU A 93 9.72 13.07 17.91
C LEU A 93 10.88 14.03 17.57
N LEU A 94 11.63 13.74 16.51
CA LEU A 94 12.73 14.58 16.06
C LEU A 94 12.26 15.99 15.68
N LEU A 95 11.17 16.10 14.91
CA LEU A 95 10.60 17.38 14.49
C LEU A 95 10.07 18.21 15.68
N ASN A 96 9.61 17.55 16.74
CA ASN A 96 9.14 18.24 17.95
C ASN A 96 10.28 18.92 18.72
N GLN A 97 11.48 18.36 18.67
CA GLN A 97 12.67 18.90 19.35
C GLN A 97 13.33 20.06 18.58
N ILE A 98 13.10 20.13 17.26
CA ILE A 98 13.73 21.16 16.41
C ILE A 98 13.01 22.50 16.61
N THR A 99 13.74 23.51 17.08
CA THR A 99 13.23 24.88 17.26
C THR A 99 13.52 25.80 16.08
N ARG A 100 14.66 25.60 15.40
CA ARG A 100 15.10 26.42 14.25
C ARG A 100 14.83 25.66 12.93
N PHE A 101 14.45 26.38 11.86
CA PHE A 101 14.20 25.83 10.51
C PHE A 101 13.06 24.81 10.42
N LYS A 102 12.07 24.84 11.33
CA LYS A 102 10.92 23.91 11.34
C LYS A 102 10.22 23.78 9.98
N VAL A 103 10.09 24.86 9.23
CA VAL A 103 9.43 24.87 7.92
C VAL A 103 10.24 24.06 6.90
N GLY A 104 11.56 24.26 6.85
CA GLY A 104 12.44 23.51 5.93
C GLY A 104 12.38 22.01 6.17
N TYR A 105 12.49 21.58 7.43
CA TYR A 105 12.37 20.13 7.76
C TYR A 105 10.99 19.55 7.43
N ARG A 106 9.91 20.32 7.60
CA ARG A 106 8.58 19.90 7.19
C ARG A 106 8.49 19.72 5.67
N VAL A 107 9.02 20.65 4.88
CA VAL A 107 9.05 20.53 3.42
C VAL A 107 9.78 19.25 3.01
N LEU A 108 10.99 19.01 3.55
CA LEU A 108 11.75 17.78 3.26
C LEU A 108 11.01 16.51 3.64
N TYR A 109 10.27 16.54 4.75
CA TYR A 109 9.46 15.41 5.20
C TYR A 109 8.25 15.14 4.30
N TYR A 110 7.62 16.20 3.77
CA TYR A 110 6.48 16.05 2.86
C TYR A 110 6.88 15.70 1.42
N LEU A 111 8.12 15.92 1.02
CA LEU A 111 8.61 15.62 -0.34
C LEU A 111 8.28 14.20 -0.80
N PRO A 112 8.53 13.13 -0.01
CA PRO A 112 8.13 11.77 -0.39
C PRO A 112 6.62 11.60 -0.59
N VAL A 113 5.80 12.28 0.19
CA VAL A 113 4.34 12.16 0.16
C VAL A 113 3.75 12.75 -1.11
N ILE A 114 4.25 13.91 -1.55
CA ILE A 114 3.77 14.60 -2.75
C ILE A 114 4.35 14.02 -4.05
N THR A 115 5.46 13.27 -3.96
CA THR A 115 6.06 12.62 -5.14
C THR A 115 5.12 11.55 -5.68
N SER A 116 4.93 11.49 -7.02
CA SER A 116 4.18 10.42 -7.66
C SER A 116 4.78 9.04 -7.35
N TRP A 117 3.92 8.00 -7.24
CA TRP A 117 4.38 6.61 -7.08
C TRP A 117 5.28 6.16 -8.23
N VAL A 118 4.97 6.57 -9.46
CA VAL A 118 5.77 6.24 -10.64
C VAL A 118 7.16 6.83 -10.53
N VAL A 119 7.27 8.11 -10.19
CA VAL A 119 8.57 8.78 -10.03
C VAL A 119 9.36 8.16 -8.89
N ALA A 120 8.73 7.92 -7.74
CA ALA A 120 9.37 7.30 -6.59
C ALA A 120 9.91 5.89 -6.93
N SER A 121 9.11 5.06 -7.61
CA SER A 121 9.54 3.71 -8.02
C SER A 121 10.68 3.73 -9.03
N LEU A 122 10.69 4.68 -9.96
CA LEU A 122 11.81 4.86 -10.90
C LEU A 122 13.10 5.27 -10.17
N ILE A 123 13.03 6.21 -9.24
CA ILE A 123 14.19 6.60 -8.43
C ILE A 123 14.76 5.38 -7.69
N PHE A 124 13.90 4.60 -7.01
CA PHE A 124 14.34 3.40 -6.32
C PHE A 124 14.92 2.35 -7.27
N LYS A 125 14.31 2.16 -8.45
CA LYS A 125 14.84 1.27 -9.48
C LYS A 125 16.25 1.67 -9.89
N TYR A 126 16.52 2.95 -10.13
CA TYR A 126 17.87 3.43 -10.50
C TYR A 126 18.87 3.34 -9.33
N VAL A 127 18.45 3.66 -8.12
CA VAL A 127 19.31 3.56 -6.94
C VAL A 127 19.73 2.13 -6.64
N PHE A 128 18.79 1.17 -6.73
CA PHE A 128 19.00 -0.25 -6.41
C PHE A 128 19.35 -1.12 -7.63
N ASN A 129 19.59 -0.50 -8.80
CA ASN A 129 20.06 -1.24 -9.97
C ASN A 129 21.46 -1.85 -9.69
N THR A 130 21.82 -2.90 -10.44
CA THR A 130 23.14 -3.55 -10.34
C THR A 130 24.30 -2.58 -10.56
N GLU A 131 24.15 -1.61 -11.45
CA GLU A 131 25.10 -0.51 -11.69
C GLU A 131 24.63 0.81 -11.04
N GLY A 132 23.76 0.72 -10.04
CA GLY A 132 23.12 1.87 -9.43
C GLY A 132 23.95 2.56 -8.34
N LEU A 133 23.44 3.71 -7.89
CA LEU A 133 24.10 4.55 -6.90
C LEU A 133 24.42 3.82 -5.59
N LEU A 134 23.57 2.88 -5.16
CA LEU A 134 23.79 2.15 -3.91
C LEU A 134 25.01 1.23 -4.03
N ASN A 135 25.16 0.48 -5.13
CA ASN A 135 26.31 -0.37 -5.34
C ASN A 135 27.60 0.46 -5.51
N TYR A 136 27.53 1.56 -6.25
CA TYR A 136 28.67 2.49 -6.35
C TYR A 136 29.12 2.98 -4.98
N PHE A 137 28.19 3.38 -4.12
CA PHE A 137 28.49 3.83 -2.75
C PHE A 137 29.11 2.71 -1.90
N LEU A 138 28.53 1.51 -1.94
CA LEU A 138 29.01 0.37 -1.15
C LEU A 138 30.40 -0.11 -1.59
N MET A 139 30.69 -0.06 -2.88
CA MET A 139 31.97 -0.52 -3.43
C MET A 139 33.07 0.52 -3.31
N ASN A 140 32.80 1.78 -3.68
CA ASN A 140 33.83 2.81 -3.85
C ASN A 140 34.01 3.72 -2.64
N ILE A 141 32.99 3.86 -1.78
CA ILE A 141 33.05 4.76 -0.62
C ILE A 141 33.18 3.97 0.67
N VAL A 142 32.37 2.95 0.86
CA VAL A 142 32.33 2.19 2.12
C VAL A 142 33.20 0.94 2.06
N HIS A 143 33.53 0.44 0.87
CA HIS A 143 34.38 -0.74 0.63
C HIS A 143 33.88 -2.02 1.35
N ILE A 144 32.54 -2.17 1.50
CA ILE A 144 31.93 -3.35 2.16
C ILE A 144 31.83 -4.53 1.19
N THR A 145 31.60 -4.28 -0.10
CA THR A 145 31.44 -5.33 -1.10
C THR A 145 32.43 -5.17 -2.24
N SER A 146 32.99 -6.31 -2.72
CA SER A 146 33.89 -6.34 -3.88
C SER A 146 33.13 -6.60 -5.20
N ALA A 147 31.84 -6.88 -5.16
CA ALA A 147 31.01 -7.19 -6.33
C ALA A 147 29.64 -6.49 -6.26
N ASN A 148 29.08 -6.23 -7.43
CA ASN A 148 27.75 -5.63 -7.54
C ASN A 148 26.67 -6.57 -7.00
N VAL A 149 25.90 -6.11 -6.03
CA VAL A 149 24.76 -6.83 -5.47
C VAL A 149 23.54 -6.66 -6.39
N ARG A 150 22.90 -7.76 -6.76
CA ARG A 150 21.69 -7.78 -7.61
C ARG A 150 20.43 -7.67 -6.75
N TRP A 151 20.13 -6.45 -6.31
CA TRP A 151 19.01 -6.17 -5.39
C TRP A 151 17.64 -6.52 -5.97
N LEU A 152 17.43 -6.29 -7.26
CA LEU A 152 16.12 -6.42 -7.93
C LEU A 152 15.92 -7.79 -8.60
N ASP A 153 16.98 -8.58 -8.79
CA ASP A 153 16.90 -9.84 -9.56
C ASP A 153 16.39 -11.02 -8.72
N THR A 154 16.37 -10.87 -7.40
CA THR A 154 15.87 -11.91 -6.48
C THR A 154 14.52 -11.52 -5.88
N ARG A 155 13.67 -12.54 -5.63
CA ARG A 155 12.37 -12.35 -4.99
C ARG A 155 12.45 -11.53 -3.70
N TRP A 156 13.35 -11.89 -2.81
CA TRP A 156 13.51 -11.22 -1.52
C TRP A 156 14.18 -9.85 -1.64
N GLY A 157 15.12 -9.70 -2.56
CA GLY A 157 15.76 -8.43 -2.85
C GLY A 157 14.76 -7.41 -3.37
N GLY A 158 14.00 -7.75 -4.41
CA GLY A 158 12.96 -6.88 -4.95
C GLY A 158 11.88 -6.54 -3.91
N MET A 159 11.49 -7.53 -3.07
CA MET A 159 10.54 -7.31 -2.00
C MET A 159 11.07 -6.36 -0.92
N THR A 160 12.35 -6.48 -0.54
CA THR A 160 13.00 -5.56 0.41
C THR A 160 13.03 -4.13 -0.14
N VAL A 161 13.37 -3.94 -1.41
CA VAL A 161 13.34 -2.63 -2.06
C VAL A 161 11.92 -2.05 -2.08
N ALA A 162 10.90 -2.86 -2.38
CA ALA A 162 9.51 -2.44 -2.35
C ALA A 162 9.04 -2.04 -0.94
N MET A 163 9.44 -2.78 0.10
CA MET A 163 9.16 -2.44 1.50
C MET A 163 9.82 -1.13 1.91
N LEU A 164 11.09 -0.92 1.54
CA LEU A 164 11.80 0.33 1.81
C LEU A 164 11.12 1.52 1.13
N LEU A 165 10.72 1.37 -0.13
CA LEU A 165 9.94 2.37 -0.86
C LEU A 165 8.63 2.69 -0.14
N GLY A 166 7.89 1.66 0.28
CA GLY A 166 6.63 1.80 1.01
C GLY A 166 6.82 2.56 2.34
N ILE A 167 7.82 2.17 3.13
CA ILE A 167 8.15 2.84 4.40
C ILE A 167 8.58 4.29 4.17
N TRP A 168 9.42 4.55 3.17
CA TRP A 168 9.89 5.88 2.85
C TRP A 168 8.74 6.81 2.42
N LYS A 169 7.80 6.31 1.62
CA LYS A 169 6.73 7.11 1.04
C LYS A 169 5.56 7.37 1.99
N HIS A 170 5.17 6.39 2.80
CA HIS A 170 3.97 6.45 3.65
C HIS A 170 4.24 6.79 5.12
N ARG A 171 5.29 7.54 5.42
CA ARG A 171 5.50 8.03 6.79
C ARG A 171 4.24 8.77 7.25
N CYS A 172 3.65 8.29 8.32
CA CYS A 172 2.35 8.72 8.84
C CYS A 172 2.18 10.25 8.90
N THR A 173 1.32 10.80 8.06
CA THR A 173 1.04 12.24 7.98
C THR A 173 0.09 12.75 9.08
N ARG A 174 -0.42 11.86 9.93
CA ARG A 174 -1.48 12.18 10.91
C ARG A 174 -1.01 12.96 12.15
N GLY A 175 0.30 13.09 12.38
CA GLY A 175 0.86 13.72 13.57
C GLY A 175 1.01 15.25 13.53
N THR A 176 0.93 15.89 12.37
CA THR A 176 1.34 17.28 12.21
C THR A 176 0.24 18.32 12.41
N ASN A 177 -1.04 17.92 12.49
CA ASN A 177 -2.16 18.86 12.61
C ASN A 177 -2.47 19.32 14.05
N LYS A 178 -1.74 18.85 15.06
CA LYS A 178 -1.95 19.23 16.48
C LYS A 178 -0.83 20.05 17.11
N ILE A 179 0.11 20.57 16.32
CA ILE A 179 1.14 21.47 16.85
C ILE A 179 0.78 22.89 16.40
N LYS A 180 -0.07 23.53 17.22
CA LYS A 180 -0.23 25.00 17.26
C LYS A 180 0.93 25.59 18.04
#